data_5b37226847ac4d7b83f72218c7c8218c
#
_entry.id   5b37226847ac4d7b83f72218c7c8218c
#
_cell.length_a   1.000
_cell.length_b   1.000
_cell.length_c   1.000
_cell.angle_alpha   90.00
_cell.angle_beta   90.00
_cell.angle_gamma   90.00
#
_symmetry.space_group_name_H-M   'P 1'
#
loop_
_entity.id
_entity.type
_entity.pdbx_description
1 polymer ?
#
loop_
_entity_poly.entity_id
_entity_poly.type
_entity_poly.pdbx_seq_one_letter_code
_entity_poly.pdbx_strand_id
1 'polypeptide(L)'
;MIKTNLLFCVKHEYTDASYCGIVHSHPCYELVYYCDGSGVVSFNKEKYPFQKDTFMICAPNVKHIERGEKGTCVLYIGFEILEGPKLPEGIFKNSDFEILEFLQKIYYETKHWSPNANELMMHYVSIIVLKLLNSYKFDKENFVRHSLDNIARYISANFKDNINTHELATLAGYSYDHFRKLFYKKFNMTASEFILQERVNHANEMLREQKYLIKEIAYDCGFSSVAQFCTKYREITGISPKQMQKKMLEDQETIEKDKYSD
;
A
#
# COMPACT_ATOMS: atom_id res chain seq x y z
N MET A 1 11.86 -15.20 -2.33
CA MET A 1 11.93 -14.24 -1.19
C MET A 1 12.97 -13.20 -1.56
N ILE A 2 12.76 -11.90 -1.32
CA ILE A 2 13.79 -10.90 -1.59
C ILE A 2 14.83 -10.98 -0.48
N LYS A 3 16.10 -11.12 -0.86
CA LYS A 3 17.23 -11.06 0.08
C LYS A 3 18.09 -9.85 -0.25
N THR A 4 18.34 -9.04 0.75
CA THR A 4 19.14 -7.81 0.64
C THR A 4 20.28 -7.83 1.65
N ASN A 5 21.29 -7.02 1.38
CA ASN A 5 22.41 -6.75 2.28
C ASN A 5 22.64 -5.24 2.33
N LEU A 6 22.67 -4.65 3.52
CA LEU A 6 23.01 -3.25 3.72
C LEU A 6 24.53 -3.11 3.82
N LEU A 7 25.10 -2.21 3.04
CA LEU A 7 26.54 -1.94 3.05
C LEU A 7 26.90 -0.70 3.87
N PHE A 8 26.12 0.37 3.72
CA PHE A 8 26.28 1.60 4.47
C PHE A 8 24.97 2.39 4.57
N CYS A 9 24.89 3.25 5.60
CA CYS A 9 23.84 4.24 5.77
C CYS A 9 24.45 5.53 6.32
N VAL A 10 24.25 6.64 5.62
CA VAL A 10 24.85 7.94 5.96
C VAL A 10 23.82 9.04 5.85
N LYS A 11 23.83 9.95 6.83
CA LYS A 11 23.13 11.25 6.74
C LYS A 11 24.18 12.34 6.56
N HIS A 12 23.98 13.20 5.57
CA HIS A 12 24.90 14.28 5.24
C HIS A 12 24.14 15.57 4.96
N GLU A 13 24.75 16.70 5.34
CA GLU A 13 24.26 18.04 5.03
C GLU A 13 25.36 18.78 4.26
N TYR A 14 24.99 19.38 3.14
CA TYR A 14 25.92 20.15 2.32
C TYR A 14 26.17 21.52 2.93
N THR A 15 27.37 21.73 3.42
CA THR A 15 27.76 22.97 4.13
C THR A 15 28.11 24.12 3.17
N ASP A 16 28.51 23.80 1.93
CA ASP A 16 28.93 24.77 0.90
C ASP A 16 27.95 24.86 -0.27
N ALA A 17 27.88 26.03 -0.86
CA ALA A 17 26.91 26.42 -1.91
C ALA A 17 27.08 25.66 -3.26
N SER A 18 28.00 24.73 -3.33
CA SER A 18 28.26 23.91 -4.51
C SER A 18 28.98 22.64 -4.17
N TYR A 19 28.39 21.80 -3.30
CA TYR A 19 28.94 20.47 -3.19
C TYR A 19 28.78 19.77 -4.55
N CYS A 20 29.91 19.73 -5.26
CA CYS A 20 30.05 18.97 -6.47
C CYS A 20 30.90 17.75 -6.09
N GLY A 21 30.25 16.63 -5.87
CA GLY A 21 30.95 15.35 -5.74
C GLY A 21 31.85 15.10 -6.96
N ILE A 22 32.78 14.18 -6.84
CA ILE A 22 33.52 13.64 -7.99
C ILE A 22 32.62 12.61 -8.68
N VAL A 23 32.67 12.52 -10.01
CA VAL A 23 31.99 11.43 -10.73
C VAL A 23 32.48 10.09 -10.22
N HIS A 24 31.60 9.30 -9.68
CA HIS A 24 31.92 8.01 -9.07
C HIS A 24 30.86 6.94 -9.42
N SER A 25 31.10 5.72 -9.02
CA SER A 25 30.17 4.60 -9.13
C SER A 25 30.41 3.61 -8.00
N HIS A 26 29.38 2.89 -7.63
CA HIS A 26 29.43 1.85 -6.60
C HIS A 26 29.07 0.48 -7.18
N PRO A 27 29.61 -0.65 -6.66
CA PRO A 27 29.23 -1.99 -7.08
C PRO A 27 27.86 -2.43 -6.52
N CYS A 28 27.14 -1.55 -5.88
CA CYS A 28 25.85 -1.79 -5.22
C CYS A 28 24.77 -0.80 -5.70
N TYR A 29 23.53 -1.03 -5.34
CA TYR A 29 22.50 -0.02 -5.43
C TYR A 29 22.76 1.09 -4.42
N GLU A 30 22.48 2.32 -4.81
CA GLU A 30 22.44 3.47 -3.92
C GLU A 30 21.04 4.10 -3.99
N LEU A 31 20.45 4.34 -2.81
CA LEU A 31 19.24 5.11 -2.65
C LEU A 31 19.56 6.36 -1.85
N VAL A 32 19.37 7.54 -2.44
CA VAL A 32 19.56 8.85 -1.81
C VAL A 32 18.22 9.52 -1.64
N TYR A 33 17.84 9.80 -0.39
CA TYR A 33 16.63 10.56 -0.06
C TYR A 33 17.01 12.01 0.27
N TYR A 34 16.37 12.95 -0.40
CA TYR A 34 16.57 14.38 -0.21
C TYR A 34 15.61 14.88 0.87
N CYS A 35 16.12 14.94 2.11
CA CYS A 35 15.34 15.36 3.28
C CYS A 35 15.03 16.86 3.28
N ASP A 36 15.92 17.67 2.69
CA ASP A 36 15.74 19.11 2.49
C ASP A 36 16.64 19.62 1.35
N GLY A 37 16.33 20.82 0.83
CA GLY A 37 17.10 21.46 -0.23
C GLY A 37 16.72 21.03 -1.65
N SER A 38 17.60 21.39 -2.58
CA SER A 38 17.43 21.13 -4.02
C SER A 38 18.77 21.01 -4.73
N GLY A 39 18.73 20.52 -5.97
CA GLY A 39 19.94 20.38 -6.77
C GLY A 39 19.71 19.58 -8.04
N VAL A 40 20.81 19.06 -8.58
CA VAL A 40 20.82 18.25 -9.82
C VAL A 40 21.73 17.05 -9.63
N VAL A 41 21.21 15.87 -9.93
CA VAL A 41 22.01 14.66 -10.11
C VAL A 41 22.17 14.37 -11.60
N SER A 42 23.35 13.89 -11.98
CA SER A 42 23.62 13.49 -13.36
C SER A 42 24.08 12.04 -13.37
N PHE A 43 23.40 11.21 -14.16
CA PHE A 43 23.80 9.84 -14.46
C PHE A 43 23.46 9.52 -15.92
N ASN A 44 24.26 8.65 -16.54
CA ASN A 44 24.14 8.32 -17.96
C ASN A 44 24.13 9.53 -18.90
N LYS A 45 24.86 10.62 -18.56
CA LYS A 45 24.91 11.91 -19.27
C LYS A 45 23.62 12.74 -19.23
N GLU A 46 22.58 12.28 -18.58
CA GLU A 46 21.33 13.02 -18.38
C GLU A 46 21.33 13.69 -17.00
N LYS A 47 20.65 14.82 -16.92
CA LYS A 47 20.52 15.62 -15.69
C LYS A 47 19.10 15.55 -15.16
N TYR A 48 18.98 15.25 -13.88
CA TYR A 48 17.71 15.13 -13.18
C TYR A 48 17.68 16.10 -12.02
N PRO A 49 16.74 17.06 -11.98
CA PRO A 49 16.56 17.92 -10.82
C PRO A 49 15.99 17.11 -9.66
N PHE A 50 16.48 17.38 -8.47
CA PHE A 50 15.90 16.88 -7.23
C PHE A 50 15.49 18.03 -6.31
N GLN A 51 14.58 17.76 -5.43
CA GLN A 51 14.10 18.66 -4.39
C GLN A 51 13.71 17.87 -3.14
N LYS A 52 13.38 18.57 -2.07
CA LYS A 52 12.85 17.96 -0.87
C LYS A 52 11.76 16.94 -1.17
N ASP A 53 11.76 15.82 -0.41
CA ASP A 53 10.82 14.71 -0.52
C ASP A 53 10.85 13.99 -1.89
N THR A 54 11.98 14.06 -2.57
CA THR A 54 12.32 13.17 -3.69
C THR A 54 13.42 12.20 -3.27
N PHE A 55 13.58 11.12 -4.02
CA PHE A 55 14.70 10.20 -3.82
C PHE A 55 15.26 9.71 -5.16
N MET A 56 16.54 9.41 -5.16
CA MET A 56 17.26 8.82 -6.30
C MET A 56 17.47 7.33 -6.05
N ILE A 57 17.40 6.54 -7.12
CA ILE A 57 17.91 5.17 -7.16
C ILE A 57 18.97 5.10 -8.26
N CYS A 58 20.18 4.69 -7.90
CA CYS A 58 21.27 4.41 -8.80
C CYS A 58 21.59 2.91 -8.78
N ALA A 59 21.67 2.29 -9.96
CA ALA A 59 22.01 0.88 -10.08
C ALA A 59 23.51 0.63 -9.92
N PRO A 60 23.95 -0.61 -9.66
CA PRO A 60 25.36 -0.96 -9.55
C PRO A 60 26.17 -0.54 -10.77
N ASN A 61 27.35 0.05 -10.52
CA ASN A 61 28.32 0.48 -11.51
C ASN A 61 27.89 1.64 -12.45
N VAL A 62 26.77 2.29 -12.17
CA VAL A 62 26.35 3.49 -12.90
C VAL A 62 27.12 4.69 -12.40
N LYS A 63 27.81 5.39 -13.33
CA LYS A 63 28.53 6.63 -13.00
C LYS A 63 27.55 7.77 -12.78
N HIS A 64 27.67 8.41 -11.63
CA HIS A 64 26.83 9.54 -11.26
C HIS A 64 27.60 10.64 -10.52
N ILE A 65 26.99 11.79 -10.43
CA ILE A 65 27.47 12.96 -9.69
C ILE A 65 26.27 13.77 -9.19
N GLU A 66 26.35 14.21 -7.94
CA GLU A 66 25.35 15.11 -7.35
C GLU A 66 25.90 16.52 -7.16
N ARG A 67 25.01 17.50 -7.38
CA ARG A 67 25.28 18.91 -7.11
C ARG A 67 24.08 19.47 -6.35
N GLY A 68 24.23 19.62 -5.06
CA GLY A 68 23.22 20.20 -4.19
C GLY A 68 23.54 21.64 -3.81
N GLU A 69 22.51 22.41 -3.51
CA GLU A 69 22.60 23.72 -2.94
C GLU A 69 23.03 23.63 -1.46
N LYS A 70 23.56 24.74 -0.92
CA LYS A 70 23.89 24.83 0.50
C LYS A 70 22.67 24.54 1.36
N GLY A 71 22.84 23.73 2.40
CA GLY A 71 21.76 23.31 3.29
C GLY A 71 20.98 22.09 2.78
N THR A 72 21.33 21.56 1.61
CA THR A 72 20.73 20.28 1.16
C THR A 72 21.08 19.17 2.14
N CYS A 73 20.06 18.51 2.68
CA CYS A 73 20.19 17.39 3.61
C CYS A 73 19.79 16.10 2.92
N VAL A 74 20.68 15.11 2.95
CA VAL A 74 20.47 13.80 2.35
C VAL A 74 20.61 12.68 3.37
N LEU A 75 19.81 11.63 3.19
CA LEU A 75 19.93 10.36 3.89
C LEU A 75 20.02 9.26 2.83
N TYR A 76 21.15 8.55 2.79
CA TYR A 76 21.39 7.58 1.76
C TYR A 76 21.90 6.24 2.29
N ILE A 77 21.58 5.19 1.55
CA ILE A 77 22.02 3.82 1.81
C ILE A 77 22.64 3.20 0.56
N GLY A 78 23.70 2.42 0.76
CA GLY A 78 24.20 1.47 -0.23
C GLY A 78 23.79 0.06 0.15
N PHE A 79 23.25 -0.70 -0.80
CA PHE A 79 22.74 -2.04 -0.55
C PHE A 79 22.84 -2.96 -1.78
N GLU A 80 22.84 -4.24 -1.53
CA GLU A 80 22.79 -5.29 -2.56
C GLU A 80 21.44 -5.98 -2.53
N ILE A 81 20.98 -6.40 -3.71
CA ILE A 81 19.87 -7.34 -3.87
C ILE A 81 20.49 -8.67 -4.26
N LEU A 82 20.61 -9.59 -3.29
CA LEU A 82 21.21 -10.91 -3.48
C LEU A 82 20.27 -11.85 -4.24
N GLU A 83 18.97 -11.76 -3.95
CA GLU A 83 17.90 -12.50 -4.63
C GLU A 83 16.71 -11.57 -4.82
N GLY A 84 16.32 -11.30 -6.08
CA GLY A 84 15.18 -10.45 -6.39
C GLY A 84 15.27 -9.77 -7.76
N PRO A 85 14.25 -9.01 -8.13
CA PRO A 85 14.24 -8.23 -9.37
C PRO A 85 15.13 -6.98 -9.24
N LYS A 86 15.56 -6.46 -10.40
CA LYS A 86 16.29 -5.19 -10.48
C LYS A 86 15.35 -4.02 -10.16
N LEU A 87 15.89 -3.01 -9.47
CA LEU A 87 15.22 -1.74 -9.28
C LEU A 87 15.40 -0.82 -10.49
N PRO A 88 14.46 0.08 -10.73
CA PRO A 88 14.61 1.14 -11.72
C PRO A 88 15.63 2.18 -11.29
N GLU A 89 16.27 2.83 -12.26
CA GLU A 89 17.12 4.00 -12.04
C GLU A 89 16.30 5.27 -12.25
N GLY A 90 16.60 6.32 -11.51
CA GLY A 90 15.99 7.63 -11.70
C GLY A 90 15.74 8.41 -10.42
N ILE A 91 15.05 9.54 -10.60
CA ILE A 91 14.52 10.35 -9.50
C ILE A 91 13.03 10.11 -9.38
N PHE A 92 12.57 9.90 -8.16
CA PHE A 92 11.19 9.56 -7.82
C PHE A 92 10.66 10.53 -6.76
N LYS A 93 9.36 10.78 -6.79
CA LYS A 93 8.68 11.50 -5.71
C LYS A 93 8.25 10.49 -4.64
N ASN A 94 8.44 10.86 -3.39
CA ASN A 94 7.92 10.08 -2.26
C ASN A 94 6.56 10.66 -1.86
N SER A 95 5.49 10.11 -2.44
CA SER A 95 4.12 10.57 -2.15
C SER A 95 3.66 10.23 -0.73
N ASP A 96 4.20 9.17 -0.12
CA ASP A 96 3.64 8.59 1.10
C ASP A 96 4.61 8.59 2.31
N PHE A 97 5.77 9.27 2.20
CA PHE A 97 6.82 9.37 3.23
C PHE A 97 7.34 8.03 3.81
N GLU A 98 6.83 6.91 3.36
CA GLU A 98 7.14 5.59 3.90
C GLU A 98 8.62 5.19 3.71
N ILE A 99 9.26 5.60 2.59
CA ILE A 99 10.69 5.31 2.35
C ILE A 99 11.55 6.02 3.39
N LEU A 100 11.26 7.31 3.69
CA LEU A 100 11.98 8.08 4.70
C LEU A 100 11.91 7.43 6.07
N GLU A 101 10.74 6.93 6.47
CA GLU A 101 10.56 6.29 7.77
C GLU A 101 11.49 5.09 7.95
N PHE A 102 11.59 4.21 6.95
CA PHE A 102 12.48 3.05 7.01
C PHE A 102 13.96 3.44 6.95
N LEU A 103 14.32 4.46 6.15
CA LEU A 103 15.68 5.00 6.14
C LEU A 103 16.08 5.58 7.51
N GLN A 104 15.18 6.28 8.18
CA GLN A 104 15.41 6.80 9.52
C GLN A 104 15.58 5.68 10.56
N LYS A 105 14.81 4.60 10.46
CA LYS A 105 14.99 3.39 11.30
C LYS A 105 16.34 2.74 11.06
N ILE A 106 16.77 2.58 9.80
CA ILE A 106 18.10 2.06 9.47
C ILE A 106 19.17 2.97 10.07
N TYR A 107 19.08 4.30 9.87
CA TYR A 107 20.03 5.25 10.42
C TYR A 107 20.08 5.21 11.96
N TYR A 108 18.94 5.07 12.61
CA TYR A 108 18.88 4.91 14.06
C TYR A 108 19.65 3.67 14.52
N GLU A 109 19.44 2.52 13.89
CA GLU A 109 20.16 1.27 14.25
C GLU A 109 21.67 1.39 14.02
N THR A 110 22.14 2.14 13.01
CA THR A 110 23.59 2.38 12.80
C THR A 110 24.22 3.21 13.94
N LYS A 111 23.43 3.93 14.73
CA LYS A 111 23.93 4.76 15.85
C LYS A 111 23.81 4.08 17.21
N HIS A 112 22.84 3.20 17.40
CA HIS A 112 22.48 2.65 18.71
C HIS A 112 22.86 1.17 18.88
N TRP A 113 23.13 0.45 17.78
CA TRP A 113 23.61 -0.94 17.78
C TRP A 113 22.82 -1.86 18.72
N SER A 114 21.52 -2.02 18.48
CA SER A 114 20.73 -3.01 19.22
C SER A 114 21.27 -4.44 18.97
N PRO A 115 21.02 -5.42 19.83
CA PRO A 115 21.53 -6.79 19.67
C PRO A 115 21.22 -7.42 18.31
N ASN A 116 20.11 -7.03 17.67
CA ASN A 116 19.67 -7.54 16.37
C ASN A 116 19.71 -6.46 15.26
N ALA A 117 20.50 -5.38 15.44
CA ALA A 117 20.54 -4.24 14.53
C ALA A 117 20.78 -4.64 13.07
N ASN A 118 21.73 -5.53 12.80
CA ASN A 118 22.04 -5.97 11.44
C ASN A 118 20.85 -6.66 10.77
N GLU A 119 20.18 -7.55 11.50
CA GLU A 119 19.00 -8.28 10.99
C GLU A 119 17.83 -7.33 10.74
N LEU A 120 17.56 -6.41 11.67
CA LEU A 120 16.55 -5.37 11.53
C LEU A 120 16.83 -4.48 10.30
N MET A 121 18.05 -4.01 10.13
CA MET A 121 18.44 -3.18 8.99
C MET A 121 18.26 -3.91 7.65
N MET A 122 18.63 -5.20 7.55
CA MET A 122 18.37 -6.00 6.34
C MET A 122 16.88 -6.14 6.04
N HIS A 123 16.05 -6.33 7.07
CA HIS A 123 14.59 -6.36 6.89
C HIS A 123 14.04 -5.01 6.44
N TYR A 124 14.49 -3.90 7.00
CA TYR A 124 14.08 -2.57 6.56
C TYR A 124 14.47 -2.30 5.10
N VAL A 125 15.68 -2.68 4.67
CA VAL A 125 16.08 -2.59 3.26
C VAL A 125 15.18 -3.45 2.38
N SER A 126 14.87 -4.67 2.79
CA SER A 126 13.96 -5.56 2.05
C SER A 126 12.56 -4.96 1.92
N ILE A 127 12.04 -4.30 2.96
CA ILE A 127 10.76 -3.59 2.92
C ILE A 127 10.83 -2.41 1.94
N ILE A 128 11.90 -1.60 1.99
CA ILE A 128 12.11 -0.50 1.04
C ILE A 128 12.10 -1.03 -0.39
N VAL A 129 12.86 -2.09 -0.69
CA VAL A 129 12.90 -2.72 -2.02
C VAL A 129 11.52 -3.20 -2.45
N LEU A 130 10.74 -3.84 -1.57
CA LEU A 130 9.38 -4.28 -1.86
C LEU A 130 8.44 -3.09 -2.17
N LYS A 131 8.55 -2.01 -1.39
CA LYS A 131 7.77 -0.79 -1.62
C LYS A 131 8.13 -0.13 -2.95
N LEU A 132 9.41 -0.01 -3.25
CA LEU A 132 9.89 0.52 -4.53
C LEU A 132 9.41 -0.33 -5.72
N LEU A 133 9.48 -1.65 -5.62
CA LEU A 133 8.98 -2.54 -6.66
C LEU A 133 7.47 -2.44 -6.83
N ASN A 134 6.73 -2.29 -5.74
CA ASN A 134 5.30 -2.08 -5.78
C ASN A 134 4.96 -0.71 -6.40
N SER A 135 5.65 0.36 -6.01
CA SER A 135 5.46 1.69 -6.58
C SER A 135 5.88 1.76 -8.05
N TYR A 136 6.98 1.11 -8.43
CA TYR A 136 7.47 1.08 -9.80
C TYR A 136 6.62 0.21 -10.74
N LYS A 137 6.12 -0.92 -10.26
CA LYS A 137 5.06 -1.65 -10.95
C LYS A 137 3.80 -0.80 -11.07
N PHE A 138 3.55 0.07 -10.09
CA PHE A 138 2.48 1.05 -10.13
C PHE A 138 2.66 2.06 -11.26
N ASP A 139 3.87 2.60 -11.51
CA ASP A 139 4.11 3.68 -12.47
C ASP A 139 4.34 3.21 -13.92
N LYS A 140 4.90 2.05 -14.19
CA LYS A 140 5.23 1.60 -15.57
C LYS A 140 4.39 0.45 -16.12
N GLU A 141 3.90 -0.44 -15.28
CA GLU A 141 3.02 -1.54 -15.69
C GLU A 141 1.62 -1.46 -15.08
N ASN A 142 1.42 -0.61 -14.09
CA ASN A 142 0.18 -0.46 -13.36
C ASN A 142 -0.67 0.75 -13.73
N PHE A 143 -0.32 1.50 -14.74
CA PHE A 143 -1.38 1.97 -15.61
C PHE A 143 -2.09 0.77 -16.28
N VAL A 144 -1.57 -0.43 -16.11
CA VAL A 144 -2.21 -1.69 -16.48
C VAL A 144 -2.13 -2.66 -15.31
N ARG A 145 -3.25 -2.79 -14.60
CA ARG A 145 -3.57 -3.85 -13.66
C ARG A 145 -3.14 -3.66 -12.21
N HIS A 146 -3.85 -2.83 -11.47
CA HIS A 146 -4.32 -3.38 -10.20
C HIS A 146 -5.06 -4.67 -10.57
N SER A 147 -4.52 -5.81 -10.19
CA SER A 147 -5.23 -7.06 -10.39
C SER A 147 -6.61 -6.82 -9.81
N LEU A 148 -7.65 -7.23 -10.51
CA LEU A 148 -9.02 -7.08 -10.02
C LEU A 148 -9.18 -7.67 -8.62
N ASP A 149 -8.25 -8.56 -8.21
CA ASP A 149 -8.13 -9.07 -6.83
C ASP A 149 -7.71 -7.99 -5.84
N ASN A 150 -6.84 -7.04 -6.23
CA ASN A 150 -6.48 -5.91 -5.38
C ASN A 150 -7.66 -4.95 -5.22
N ILE A 151 -8.43 -4.73 -6.29
CA ILE A 151 -9.66 -3.96 -6.23
C ILE A 151 -10.69 -4.64 -5.32
N ALA A 152 -10.87 -5.96 -5.44
CA ALA A 152 -11.76 -6.72 -4.56
C ALA A 152 -11.30 -6.62 -3.10
N ARG A 153 -10.00 -6.78 -2.81
CA ARG A 153 -9.44 -6.59 -1.44
C ARG A 153 -9.64 -5.17 -0.92
N TYR A 154 -9.44 -4.16 -1.77
CA TYR A 154 -9.72 -2.78 -1.40
C TYR A 154 -11.19 -2.59 -1.02
N ILE A 155 -12.14 -3.14 -1.81
CA ILE A 155 -13.56 -3.10 -1.50
C ILE A 155 -13.83 -3.79 -0.16
N SER A 156 -13.31 -5.01 0.06
CA SER A 156 -13.51 -5.77 1.30
C SER A 156 -12.95 -5.07 2.54
N ALA A 157 -11.89 -4.26 2.38
CA ALA A 157 -11.33 -3.48 3.48
C ALA A 157 -12.08 -2.16 3.75
N ASN A 158 -12.78 -1.60 2.75
CA ASN A 158 -13.35 -0.25 2.81
C ASN A 158 -14.86 -0.20 2.49
N PHE A 159 -15.58 -1.33 2.49
CA PHE A 159 -17.00 -1.42 2.07
C PHE A 159 -17.94 -0.51 2.87
N LYS A 160 -17.55 -0.12 4.08
CA LYS A 160 -18.31 0.81 4.93
C LYS A 160 -18.34 2.22 4.36
N ASP A 161 -17.32 2.60 3.60
CA ASP A 161 -17.18 3.92 3.02
C ASP A 161 -18.02 4.10 1.74
N ASN A 162 -18.15 5.34 1.30
CA ASN A 162 -18.80 5.67 0.04
C ASN A 162 -17.83 5.43 -1.13
N ILE A 163 -17.73 4.17 -1.58
CA ILE A 163 -16.85 3.77 -2.68
C ILE A 163 -17.45 4.18 -4.02
N ASN A 164 -16.70 4.97 -4.80
CA ASN A 164 -17.05 5.34 -6.16
C ASN A 164 -16.47 4.32 -7.16
N THR A 165 -17.34 3.64 -7.90
CA THR A 165 -16.92 2.62 -8.88
C THR A 165 -16.16 3.17 -10.09
N HIS A 166 -16.29 4.47 -10.42
CA HIS A 166 -15.47 5.12 -11.43
C HIS A 166 -14.02 5.31 -10.94
N GLU A 167 -13.84 5.64 -9.66
CA GLU A 167 -12.52 5.71 -9.04
C GLU A 167 -11.87 4.33 -9.00
N LEU A 168 -12.62 3.26 -8.71
CA LEU A 168 -12.10 1.89 -8.79
C LEU A 168 -11.62 1.54 -10.20
N ALA A 169 -12.32 1.98 -11.25
CA ALA A 169 -11.89 1.78 -12.62
C ALA A 169 -10.57 2.51 -12.92
N THR A 170 -10.45 3.75 -12.43
CA THR A 170 -9.22 4.56 -12.54
C THR A 170 -8.08 3.91 -11.79
N LEU A 171 -8.29 3.45 -10.55
CA LEU A 171 -7.32 2.69 -9.75
C LEU A 171 -6.89 1.39 -10.44
N ALA A 172 -7.81 0.73 -11.15
CA ALA A 172 -7.52 -0.47 -11.93
C ALA A 172 -6.82 -0.19 -13.26
N GLY A 173 -6.64 1.09 -13.64
CA GLY A 173 -6.02 1.50 -14.91
C GLY A 173 -6.89 1.19 -16.13
N TYR A 174 -8.21 1.15 -15.99
CA TYR A 174 -9.15 0.87 -17.07
C TYR A 174 -10.15 2.02 -17.28
N SER A 175 -10.68 2.12 -18.52
CA SER A 175 -11.93 2.86 -18.73
C SER A 175 -13.06 2.19 -17.94
N TYR A 176 -14.06 2.95 -17.51
CA TYR A 176 -15.16 2.43 -16.69
C TYR A 176 -15.88 1.24 -17.34
N ASP A 177 -16.16 1.32 -18.65
CA ASP A 177 -16.83 0.24 -19.38
C ASP A 177 -15.97 -1.03 -19.49
N HIS A 178 -14.65 -0.87 -19.66
CA HIS A 178 -13.72 -2.00 -19.69
C HIS A 178 -13.60 -2.63 -18.30
N PHE A 179 -13.46 -1.82 -17.26
CA PHE A 179 -13.44 -2.28 -15.87
C PHE A 179 -14.69 -3.10 -15.53
N ARG A 180 -15.88 -2.59 -15.84
CA ARG A 180 -17.14 -3.31 -15.59
C ARG A 180 -17.16 -4.70 -16.23
N LYS A 181 -16.76 -4.79 -17.50
CA LYS A 181 -16.70 -6.07 -18.23
C LYS A 181 -15.72 -7.05 -17.61
N LEU A 182 -14.51 -6.59 -17.27
CA LEU A 182 -13.47 -7.41 -16.68
C LEU A 182 -13.83 -7.85 -15.26
N PHE A 183 -14.37 -6.94 -14.45
CA PHE A 183 -14.77 -7.24 -13.07
C PHE A 183 -15.90 -8.27 -13.06
N TYR A 184 -16.93 -8.08 -13.89
CA TYR A 184 -18.02 -9.05 -14.05
C TYR A 184 -17.52 -10.40 -14.55
N LYS A 185 -16.64 -10.44 -15.55
CA LYS A 185 -16.05 -11.68 -16.06
C LYS A 185 -15.30 -12.45 -14.98
N LYS A 186 -14.66 -11.74 -14.05
CA LYS A 186 -13.84 -12.38 -13.02
C LYS A 186 -14.64 -12.81 -11.80
N PHE A 187 -15.55 -11.97 -11.31
CA PHE A 187 -16.28 -12.19 -10.06
C PHE A 187 -17.75 -12.60 -10.27
N ASN A 188 -18.22 -12.67 -11.51
CA ASN A 188 -19.61 -12.92 -11.89
C ASN A 188 -20.63 -11.96 -11.26
N MET A 189 -20.16 -10.76 -10.88
CA MET A 189 -20.97 -9.66 -10.36
C MET A 189 -20.28 -8.32 -10.65
N THR A 190 -21.04 -7.24 -10.64
CA THR A 190 -20.51 -5.89 -10.79
C THR A 190 -19.78 -5.46 -9.51
N ALA A 191 -18.91 -4.44 -9.58
CA ALA A 191 -18.25 -3.90 -8.39
C ALA A 191 -19.27 -3.34 -7.37
N SER A 192 -20.38 -2.75 -7.83
CA SER A 192 -21.45 -2.28 -6.94
C SER A 192 -22.15 -3.42 -6.21
N GLU A 193 -22.41 -4.53 -6.90
CA GLU A 193 -22.98 -5.75 -6.28
C GLU A 193 -21.97 -6.38 -5.31
N PHE A 194 -20.67 -6.35 -5.62
CA PHE A 194 -19.62 -6.85 -4.73
C PHE A 194 -19.56 -6.02 -3.43
N ILE A 195 -19.57 -4.67 -3.53
CA ILE A 195 -19.64 -3.78 -2.35
C ILE A 195 -20.88 -4.11 -1.51
N LEU A 196 -22.02 -4.28 -2.14
CA LEU A 196 -23.27 -4.57 -1.45
C LEU A 196 -23.24 -5.94 -0.77
N GLN A 197 -22.63 -6.95 -1.40
CA GLN A 197 -22.42 -8.28 -0.82
C GLN A 197 -21.55 -8.24 0.43
N GLU A 198 -20.44 -7.49 0.41
CA GLU A 198 -19.57 -7.31 1.57
C GLU A 198 -20.32 -6.66 2.75
N ARG A 199 -21.16 -5.63 2.45
CA ARG A 199 -22.00 -4.99 3.46
C ARG A 199 -23.02 -5.95 4.08
N VAL A 200 -23.64 -6.81 3.26
CA VAL A 200 -24.59 -7.82 3.74
C VAL A 200 -23.89 -8.93 4.53
N ASN A 201 -22.70 -9.36 4.10
CA ASN A 201 -21.89 -10.32 4.83
C ASN A 201 -21.57 -9.81 6.24
N HIS A 202 -21.09 -8.56 6.36
CA HIS A 202 -20.82 -7.93 7.65
C HIS A 202 -22.10 -7.75 8.49
N ALA A 203 -23.21 -7.38 7.87
CA ALA A 203 -24.51 -7.32 8.56
C ALA A 203 -24.91 -8.67 9.15
N ASN A 204 -24.68 -9.78 8.44
CA ASN A 204 -24.94 -11.13 8.94
C ASN A 204 -24.10 -11.48 10.16
N GLU A 205 -22.84 -11.03 10.22
CA GLU A 205 -21.97 -11.20 11.39
C GLU A 205 -22.55 -10.47 12.60
N MET A 206 -22.93 -9.18 12.42
CA MET A 206 -23.53 -8.38 13.49
C MET A 206 -24.91 -8.90 13.93
N LEU A 207 -25.76 -9.36 13.01
CA LEU A 207 -27.05 -9.97 13.32
C LEU A 207 -26.89 -11.23 14.16
N ARG A 208 -25.85 -12.01 13.94
CA ARG A 208 -25.55 -13.25 14.67
C ARG A 208 -25.17 -12.98 16.13
N GLU A 209 -24.56 -11.82 16.42
CA GLU A 209 -24.18 -11.43 17.78
C GLU A 209 -25.39 -11.04 18.68
N GLN A 210 -26.59 -10.82 18.11
CA GLN A 210 -27.86 -10.53 18.80
C GLN A 210 -27.87 -9.27 19.69
N LYS A 211 -26.79 -8.52 19.77
CA LYS A 211 -26.61 -7.37 20.68
C LYS A 211 -26.83 -6.00 20.02
N TYR A 212 -26.87 -5.95 18.68
CA TYR A 212 -27.00 -4.72 17.93
C TYR A 212 -28.43 -4.46 17.46
N LEU A 213 -28.85 -3.20 17.47
CA LEU A 213 -30.09 -2.78 16.86
C LEU A 213 -29.96 -2.75 15.33
N ILE A 214 -31.05 -3.02 14.62
CA ILE A 214 -31.09 -2.96 13.15
C ILE A 214 -30.62 -1.61 12.62
N LYS A 215 -30.86 -0.52 13.33
CA LYS A 215 -30.39 0.81 13.01
C LYS A 215 -28.85 0.92 13.09
N GLU A 216 -28.26 0.38 14.12
CA GLU A 216 -26.80 0.40 14.32
C GLU A 216 -26.11 -0.42 13.23
N ILE A 217 -26.62 -1.62 12.94
CA ILE A 217 -26.13 -2.48 11.87
C ILE A 217 -26.17 -1.76 10.51
N ALA A 218 -27.29 -1.07 10.22
CA ALA A 218 -27.43 -0.35 8.94
C ALA A 218 -26.32 0.68 8.72
N TYR A 219 -26.03 1.49 9.74
CA TYR A 219 -25.00 2.54 9.62
C TYR A 219 -23.58 1.97 9.69
N ASP A 220 -23.33 0.96 10.54
CA ASP A 220 -22.01 0.32 10.61
C ASP A 220 -21.65 -0.40 9.30
N CYS A 221 -22.64 -0.91 8.57
CA CYS A 221 -22.43 -1.51 7.24
C CYS A 221 -22.33 -0.47 6.09
N GLY A 222 -22.32 0.84 6.39
CA GLY A 222 -22.16 1.91 5.40
C GLY A 222 -23.42 2.23 4.58
N PHE A 223 -24.63 1.93 5.08
CA PHE A 223 -25.86 2.37 4.43
C PHE A 223 -26.27 3.76 4.90
N SER A 224 -26.77 4.58 3.98
CA SER A 224 -27.20 5.95 4.28
C SER A 224 -28.49 6.02 5.10
N SER A 225 -29.29 4.94 5.12
CA SER A 225 -30.51 4.85 5.92
C SER A 225 -30.92 3.40 6.23
N VAL A 226 -31.68 3.22 7.29
CA VAL A 226 -32.25 1.91 7.67
C VAL A 226 -33.18 1.37 6.59
N ALA A 227 -33.94 2.23 5.92
CA ALA A 227 -34.83 1.82 4.84
C ALA A 227 -34.05 1.23 3.64
N GLN A 228 -32.95 1.92 3.24
CA GLN A 228 -32.06 1.43 2.19
C GLN A 228 -31.46 0.08 2.58
N PHE A 229 -30.97 -0.05 3.80
CA PHE A 229 -30.42 -1.30 4.33
C PHE A 229 -31.43 -2.44 4.24
N CYS A 230 -32.62 -2.26 4.80
CA CYS A 230 -33.64 -3.31 4.80
C CYS A 230 -34.05 -3.76 3.40
N THR A 231 -34.17 -2.80 2.46
CA THR A 231 -34.49 -3.09 1.05
C THR A 231 -33.37 -3.90 0.40
N LYS A 232 -32.12 -3.40 0.46
CA LYS A 232 -30.97 -4.05 -0.18
C LYS A 232 -30.60 -5.39 0.45
N TYR A 233 -30.73 -5.50 1.76
CA TYR A 233 -30.53 -6.76 2.46
C TYR A 233 -31.53 -7.82 2.00
N ARG A 234 -32.84 -7.46 1.91
CA ARG A 234 -33.88 -8.37 1.43
C ARG A 234 -33.71 -8.76 -0.04
N GLU A 235 -33.26 -7.83 -0.89
CA GLU A 235 -32.94 -8.13 -2.31
C GLU A 235 -31.92 -9.25 -2.44
N ILE A 236 -30.91 -9.29 -1.55
CA ILE A 236 -29.82 -10.28 -1.60
C ILE A 236 -30.18 -11.58 -0.86
N THR A 237 -30.79 -11.48 0.33
CA THR A 237 -30.98 -12.63 1.23
C THR A 237 -32.38 -13.27 1.11
N GLY A 238 -33.31 -12.59 0.45
CA GLY A 238 -34.72 -13.01 0.30
C GLY A 238 -35.59 -12.67 1.51
N ILE A 239 -35.02 -12.34 2.68
CA ILE A 239 -35.78 -12.01 3.92
C ILE A 239 -35.28 -10.72 4.54
N SER A 240 -36.08 -10.11 5.44
CA SER A 240 -35.66 -8.87 6.08
C SER A 240 -34.57 -9.12 7.15
N PRO A 241 -33.75 -8.10 7.51
CA PRO A 241 -32.75 -8.24 8.57
C PRO A 241 -33.36 -8.71 9.91
N LYS A 242 -34.54 -8.21 10.25
CA LYS A 242 -35.24 -8.61 11.48
C LYS A 242 -35.69 -10.07 11.46
N GLN A 243 -36.15 -10.57 10.29
CA GLN A 243 -36.49 -11.99 10.12
C GLN A 243 -35.24 -12.87 10.20
N MET A 244 -34.13 -12.43 9.59
CA MET A 244 -32.85 -13.14 9.69
C MET A 244 -32.34 -13.21 11.13
N GLN A 245 -32.41 -12.11 11.87
CA GLN A 245 -32.01 -12.06 13.26
C GLN A 245 -32.81 -13.05 14.13
N LYS A 246 -34.15 -13.09 13.93
CA LYS A 246 -35.01 -14.05 14.63
C LYS A 246 -34.66 -15.49 14.29
N LYS A 247 -34.43 -15.79 13.00
CA LYS A 247 -34.07 -17.13 12.54
C LYS A 247 -32.72 -17.58 13.15
N MET A 248 -31.71 -16.70 13.16
CA MET A 248 -30.42 -17.01 13.77
C MET A 248 -30.49 -17.27 15.28
N LEU A 249 -31.42 -16.60 15.99
CA LEU A 249 -31.69 -16.87 17.41
C LEU A 249 -32.30 -18.26 17.63
N GLU A 250 -33.31 -18.61 16.84
CA GLU A 250 -33.98 -19.92 16.86
C GLU A 250 -33.00 -21.05 16.59
N ASP A 251 -32.11 -20.86 15.59
CA ASP A 251 -31.07 -21.83 15.24
C ASP A 251 -30.05 -22.03 16.40
N GLN A 252 -29.66 -20.96 17.10
CA GLN A 252 -28.74 -21.02 18.26
C GLN A 252 -29.38 -21.76 19.44
N GLU A 253 -30.65 -21.49 19.78
CA GLU A 253 -31.37 -22.18 20.85
C GLU A 253 -31.55 -23.67 20.57
N THR A 254 -31.69 -24.06 19.30
CA THR A 254 -31.82 -25.47 18.92
C THR A 254 -30.49 -26.20 19.13
N ILE A 255 -29.35 -25.61 18.69
CA ILE A 255 -28.01 -26.17 18.88
C ILE A 255 -27.66 -26.33 20.37
N GLU A 256 -28.05 -25.37 21.20
CA GLU A 256 -27.81 -25.46 22.66
C GLU A 256 -28.64 -26.58 23.30
N LYS A 257 -29.88 -26.78 22.90
CA LYS A 257 -30.72 -27.87 23.41
C LYS A 257 -30.18 -29.25 23.06
N ASP A 258 -29.71 -29.42 21.84
CA ASP A 258 -29.12 -30.69 21.39
C ASP A 258 -27.81 -31.04 22.10
N LYS A 259 -27.04 -30.03 22.56
CA LYS A 259 -25.82 -30.23 23.36
C LYS A 259 -26.04 -30.72 24.81
N TYR A 260 -27.23 -30.53 25.34
CA TYR A 260 -27.57 -30.93 26.71
C TYR A 260 -28.57 -32.10 26.78
N SER A 261 -28.82 -32.75 25.62
CA SER A 261 -29.78 -33.90 25.54
C SER A 261 -29.09 -35.26 25.47
N ASP A 262 -27.76 -35.32 25.57
CA ASP A 262 -26.93 -36.51 25.79
C ASP A 262 -26.36 -36.49 27.24
#